data_e74647650ef39d55a1d8c6809cc2c20c
#
_entry.id   e74647650ef39d55a1d8c6809cc2c20c
#
_cell.length_a   1.000
_cell.length_b   1.000
_cell.length_c   1.000
_cell.angle_alpha   90.00
_cell.angle_beta   90.00
_cell.angle_gamma   90.00
#
_symmetry.space_group_name_H-M   'P 1'
#
loop_
_entity.id
_entity.type
_entity.pdbx_description
1 polymer ?
#
loop_
_entity_poly.entity_id
_entity_poly.type
_entity_poly.pdbx_seq_one_letter_code
_entity_poly.pdbx_strand_id
1 'polypeptide(L)'
;MSTPKPVSVLVFDVNETLLDITTLSPLFGRVFGDEGVLREWFAQLVLYSQTMTLAHRYTPFGELGVGVLKMVADIHQVTLKDSDIDELKSRMAEMPAHPDVAPALERLKQAGFRLVTLTNSPAGASPTPLEKAGISEAFEQHFSVGAVEQFKPAPATYQHVAEQLEVKLDDMCMVACHVWDTIGAQAAGMQGALLTRPHNAVLPASNVPTPDHVADELMTLADHLIATRHA
;
A
#
# COMPACT_ATOMS: atom_id res chain seq x y z
N MET A 1 8.75 26.11 5.23
CA MET A 1 7.99 25.12 4.43
C MET A 1 6.67 25.77 4.10
N SER A 2 6.22 25.76 2.86
CA SER A 2 4.87 26.27 2.50
C SER A 2 3.84 25.26 3.02
N THR A 3 2.70 25.75 3.49
CA THR A 3 1.56 24.91 3.87
C THR A 3 1.13 24.08 2.64
N PRO A 4 0.89 22.75 2.77
CA PRO A 4 0.40 21.95 1.67
C PRO A 4 -0.90 22.51 1.09
N LYS A 5 -1.10 22.41 -0.21
CA LYS A 5 -2.32 22.84 -0.89
C LYS A 5 -3.47 21.92 -0.47
N PRO A 6 -4.72 22.41 -0.29
CA PRO A 6 -5.86 21.53 -0.08
C PRO A 6 -6.05 20.53 -1.21
N VAL A 7 -6.31 19.27 -0.88
CA VAL A 7 -6.63 18.18 -1.81
C VAL A 7 -8.08 17.74 -1.65
N SER A 8 -8.64 17.13 -2.69
CA SER A 8 -10.02 16.63 -2.69
C SER A 8 -10.11 15.10 -2.67
N VAL A 9 -9.09 14.41 -3.16
CA VAL A 9 -9.05 12.96 -3.29
C VAL A 9 -7.91 12.39 -2.46
N LEU A 10 -8.21 11.36 -1.67
CA LEU A 10 -7.21 10.57 -0.94
C LEU A 10 -7.13 9.18 -1.58
N VAL A 11 -5.92 8.82 -2.02
CA VAL A 11 -5.61 7.55 -2.64
C VAL A 11 -4.89 6.68 -1.63
N PHE A 12 -5.46 5.57 -1.22
CA PHE A 12 -4.90 4.71 -0.19
C PHE A 12 -4.17 3.51 -0.78
N ASP A 13 -2.92 3.30 -0.36
CA ASP A 13 -2.31 1.98 -0.43
C ASP A 13 -3.08 1.00 0.47
N VAL A 14 -3.02 -0.29 0.17
CA VAL A 14 -3.85 -1.31 0.82
C VAL A 14 -3.05 -2.16 1.80
N ASN A 15 -2.10 -2.96 1.28
CA ASN A 15 -1.35 -3.91 2.08
C ASN A 15 -0.45 -3.17 3.08
N GLU A 16 -0.48 -3.56 4.34
CA GLU A 16 0.24 -2.93 5.46
C GLU A 16 -0.25 -1.52 5.82
N THR A 17 -0.75 -0.74 4.87
CA THR A 17 -1.31 0.60 5.14
C THR A 17 -2.69 0.52 5.81
N LEU A 18 -3.60 -0.20 5.18
CA LEU A 18 -4.97 -0.43 5.67
C LEU A 18 -5.13 -1.81 6.32
N LEU A 19 -4.53 -2.84 5.70
CA LEU A 19 -4.61 -4.24 6.13
C LEU A 19 -3.35 -4.67 6.86
N ASP A 20 -3.51 -5.35 8.00
CA ASP A 20 -2.41 -5.75 8.88
C ASP A 20 -1.63 -6.96 8.33
N ILE A 21 -0.47 -6.70 7.72
CA ILE A 21 0.43 -7.74 7.19
C ILE A 21 1.08 -8.58 8.31
N THR A 22 1.12 -8.11 9.55
CA THR A 22 1.77 -8.84 10.65
C THR A 22 1.05 -10.15 10.98
N THR A 23 -0.21 -10.28 10.55
CA THR A 23 -0.98 -11.53 10.66
C THR A 23 -0.39 -12.69 9.86
N LEU A 24 0.56 -12.42 8.97
CA LEU A 24 1.34 -13.42 8.25
C LEU A 24 2.52 -13.96 9.08
N SER A 25 2.98 -13.24 10.11
CA SER A 25 4.16 -13.58 10.90
C SER A 25 4.18 -15.03 11.41
N PRO A 26 3.06 -15.63 11.92
CA PRO A 26 3.07 -17.01 12.38
C PRO A 26 3.43 -18.04 11.29
N LEU A 27 3.09 -17.78 10.03
CA LEU A 27 3.50 -18.64 8.90
C LEU A 27 5.02 -18.62 8.76
N PHE A 28 5.63 -17.43 8.78
CA PHE A 28 7.07 -17.28 8.64
C PHE A 28 7.82 -17.88 9.85
N GLY A 29 7.35 -17.64 11.08
CA GLY A 29 7.89 -18.27 12.28
C GLY A 29 7.85 -19.81 12.21
N ARG A 30 6.76 -20.39 11.72
CA ARG A 30 6.62 -21.85 11.56
C ARG A 30 7.53 -22.41 10.45
N VAL A 31 7.63 -21.72 9.31
CA VAL A 31 8.38 -22.21 8.14
C VAL A 31 9.87 -21.98 8.29
N PHE A 32 10.28 -20.79 8.73
CA PHE A 32 11.68 -20.37 8.77
C PHE A 32 12.29 -20.40 10.17
N GLY A 33 11.50 -20.59 11.22
CA GLY A 33 11.96 -20.49 12.62
C GLY A 33 12.13 -19.03 13.09
N ASP A 34 11.81 -18.03 12.25
CA ASP A 34 11.96 -16.60 12.53
C ASP A 34 10.83 -15.83 11.84
N GLU A 35 10.01 -15.14 12.64
CA GLU A 35 8.94 -14.27 12.12
C GLU A 35 9.48 -13.06 11.34
N GLY A 36 10.71 -12.64 11.62
CA GLY A 36 11.38 -11.52 10.93
C GLY A 36 11.58 -11.74 9.44
N VAL A 37 11.61 -13.00 8.97
CA VAL A 37 11.71 -13.35 7.54
C VAL A 37 10.50 -12.82 6.73
N LEU A 38 9.36 -12.54 7.38
CA LEU A 38 8.25 -11.82 6.75
C LEU A 38 8.73 -10.49 6.14
N ARG A 39 9.55 -9.73 6.88
CA ARG A 39 10.07 -8.43 6.40
C ARG A 39 11.03 -8.58 5.23
N GLU A 40 11.89 -9.59 5.28
CA GLU A 40 12.77 -9.93 4.16
C GLU A 40 11.94 -10.28 2.91
N TRP A 41 10.99 -11.21 3.05
CA TRP A 41 10.10 -11.60 1.97
C TRP A 41 9.37 -10.40 1.35
N PHE A 42 8.77 -9.55 2.18
CA PHE A 42 8.02 -8.41 1.68
C PHE A 42 8.92 -7.37 1.01
N ALA A 43 10.10 -7.08 1.58
CA ALA A 43 11.08 -6.18 0.97
C ALA A 43 11.58 -6.70 -0.39
N GLN A 44 11.85 -8.01 -0.50
CA GLN A 44 12.22 -8.64 -1.76
C GLN A 44 11.06 -8.61 -2.78
N LEU A 45 9.82 -8.81 -2.33
CA LEU A 45 8.65 -8.72 -3.20
C LEU A 45 8.49 -7.30 -3.78
N VAL A 46 8.66 -6.26 -2.96
CA VAL A 46 8.65 -4.86 -3.41
C VAL A 46 9.82 -4.59 -4.38
N LEU A 47 11.04 -5.04 -4.05
CA LEU A 47 12.22 -4.89 -4.91
C LEU A 47 11.99 -5.52 -6.29
N TYR A 48 11.51 -6.76 -6.34
CA TYR A 48 11.30 -7.44 -7.62
C TYR A 48 10.09 -6.92 -8.38
N SER A 49 9.04 -6.40 -7.73
CA SER A 49 7.96 -5.73 -8.42
C SER A 49 8.45 -4.47 -9.15
N GLN A 50 9.29 -3.66 -8.51
CA GLN A 50 9.92 -2.50 -9.13
C GLN A 50 10.91 -2.91 -10.24
N THR A 51 11.70 -3.97 -10.02
CA THR A 51 12.60 -4.54 -11.03
C THR A 51 11.84 -4.99 -12.28
N MET A 52 10.70 -5.68 -12.11
CA MET A 52 9.86 -6.10 -13.24
C MET A 52 9.37 -4.90 -14.04
N THR A 53 8.93 -3.83 -13.36
CA THR A 53 8.51 -2.58 -14.01
C THR A 53 9.66 -1.94 -14.80
N LEU A 54 10.84 -1.82 -14.20
CA LEU A 54 12.03 -1.26 -14.87
C LEU A 54 12.51 -2.11 -16.05
N ALA A 55 12.32 -3.43 -15.98
CA ALA A 55 12.64 -4.37 -17.05
C ALA A 55 11.54 -4.48 -18.12
N HIS A 56 10.47 -3.67 -18.04
CA HIS A 56 9.30 -3.75 -18.91
C HIS A 56 8.67 -5.15 -18.94
N ARG A 57 8.56 -5.79 -17.77
CA ARG A 57 7.93 -7.09 -17.54
C ARG A 57 6.83 -6.93 -16.50
N TYR A 58 5.81 -7.77 -16.63
CA TYR A 58 4.74 -7.82 -15.64
C TYR A 58 4.39 -9.28 -15.31
N THR A 59 4.18 -9.53 -14.04
CA THR A 59 3.63 -10.76 -13.48
C THR A 59 2.74 -10.33 -12.32
N PRO A 60 1.52 -10.87 -12.15
CA PRO A 60 0.64 -10.47 -11.06
C PRO A 60 1.33 -10.54 -9.70
N PHE A 61 1.12 -9.54 -8.84
CA PHE A 61 1.82 -9.38 -7.55
C PHE A 61 1.74 -10.62 -6.66
N GLY A 62 0.58 -11.32 -6.65
CA GLY A 62 0.43 -12.56 -5.88
C GLY A 62 1.30 -13.71 -6.40
N GLU A 63 1.46 -13.83 -7.74
CA GLU A 63 2.36 -14.82 -8.34
C GLU A 63 3.82 -14.49 -8.05
N LEU A 64 4.18 -13.21 -8.16
CA LEU A 64 5.51 -12.74 -7.81
C LEU A 64 5.82 -13.01 -6.32
N GLY A 65 4.84 -12.79 -5.43
CA GLY A 65 4.96 -13.07 -4.00
C GLY A 65 5.24 -14.55 -3.70
N VAL A 66 4.60 -15.47 -4.43
CA VAL A 66 4.92 -16.91 -4.33
C VAL A 66 6.32 -17.21 -4.85
N GLY A 67 6.71 -16.60 -5.98
CA GLY A 67 8.06 -16.74 -6.52
C GLY A 67 9.13 -16.28 -5.53
N VAL A 68 8.93 -15.13 -4.91
CA VAL A 68 9.83 -14.56 -3.89
C VAL A 68 9.85 -15.43 -2.62
N LEU A 69 8.71 -16.00 -2.19
CA LEU A 69 8.70 -16.94 -1.05
C LEU A 69 9.59 -18.15 -1.33
N LYS A 70 9.52 -18.73 -2.54
CA LYS A 70 10.39 -19.85 -2.95
C LYS A 70 11.85 -19.45 -2.95
N MET A 71 12.19 -18.28 -3.50
CA MET A 71 13.55 -17.76 -3.53
C MET A 71 14.09 -17.55 -2.10
N VAL A 72 13.32 -16.96 -1.19
CA VAL A 72 13.73 -16.77 0.22
C VAL A 72 13.92 -18.13 0.91
N ALA A 73 13.05 -19.10 0.63
CA ALA A 73 13.20 -20.45 1.18
C ALA A 73 14.51 -21.13 0.69
N ASP A 74 14.86 -20.98 -0.57
CA ASP A 74 16.12 -21.49 -1.10
C ASP A 74 17.34 -20.82 -0.44
N ILE A 75 17.30 -19.48 -0.23
CA ILE A 75 18.34 -18.71 0.47
C ILE A 75 18.53 -19.23 1.90
N HIS A 76 17.43 -19.46 2.62
CA HIS A 76 17.44 -19.97 3.99
C HIS A 76 17.59 -21.49 4.09
N GLN A 77 17.72 -22.20 2.97
CA GLN A 77 17.83 -23.67 2.90
C GLN A 77 16.63 -24.39 3.56
N VAL A 78 15.44 -23.82 3.43
CA VAL A 78 14.17 -24.35 3.95
C VAL A 78 13.37 -25.00 2.82
N THR A 79 12.81 -26.18 3.08
CA THR A 79 11.91 -26.85 2.14
C THR A 79 10.48 -26.38 2.36
N LEU A 80 9.90 -25.70 1.35
CA LEU A 80 8.49 -25.32 1.35
C LEU A 80 7.61 -26.51 0.95
N LYS A 81 6.44 -26.58 1.57
CA LYS A 81 5.34 -27.47 1.17
C LYS A 81 4.31 -26.66 0.36
N ASP A 82 3.53 -27.32 -0.48
CA ASP A 82 2.43 -26.69 -1.20
C ASP A 82 1.43 -26.04 -0.22
N SER A 83 1.19 -26.67 0.92
CA SER A 83 0.35 -26.13 1.99
C SER A 83 0.85 -24.79 2.58
N ASP A 84 2.16 -24.52 2.56
CA ASP A 84 2.72 -23.26 3.04
C ASP A 84 2.42 -22.13 2.05
N ILE A 85 2.45 -22.45 0.75
CA ILE A 85 2.07 -21.52 -0.32
C ILE A 85 0.57 -21.21 -0.27
N ASP A 86 -0.26 -22.23 -0.07
CA ASP A 86 -1.71 -22.06 0.04
C ASP A 86 -2.07 -21.25 1.30
N GLU A 87 -1.39 -21.47 2.42
CA GLU A 87 -1.55 -20.69 3.63
C GLU A 87 -1.16 -19.22 3.42
N LEU A 88 -0.04 -18.92 2.72
CA LEU A 88 0.33 -17.55 2.38
C LEU A 88 -0.80 -16.85 1.60
N LYS A 89 -1.32 -17.50 0.56
CA LYS A 89 -2.39 -16.95 -0.27
C LYS A 89 -3.67 -16.70 0.54
N SER A 90 -4.07 -17.66 1.38
CA SER A 90 -5.26 -17.53 2.24
C SER A 90 -5.10 -16.38 3.22
N ARG A 91 -3.97 -16.31 3.94
CA ARG A 91 -3.71 -15.24 4.90
C ARG A 91 -3.65 -13.86 4.24
N MET A 92 -3.01 -13.74 3.06
CA MET A 92 -3.02 -12.48 2.28
C MET A 92 -4.43 -12.04 1.88
N ALA A 93 -5.32 -12.99 1.57
CA ALA A 93 -6.70 -12.71 1.21
C ALA A 93 -7.60 -12.39 2.42
N GLU A 94 -7.13 -12.63 3.65
CA GLU A 94 -7.92 -12.55 4.89
C GLU A 94 -7.32 -11.59 5.93
N MET A 95 -6.34 -10.77 5.53
CA MET A 95 -5.75 -9.76 6.42
C MET A 95 -6.86 -8.84 6.97
N PRO A 96 -6.95 -8.65 8.29
CA PRO A 96 -7.87 -7.68 8.89
C PRO A 96 -7.39 -6.25 8.64
N ALA A 97 -8.31 -5.30 8.71
CA ALA A 97 -7.94 -3.90 8.78
C ALA A 97 -7.29 -3.55 10.13
N HIS A 98 -6.36 -2.58 10.13
CA HIS A 98 -5.90 -2.00 11.40
C HIS A 98 -7.06 -1.34 12.16
N PRO A 99 -7.05 -1.34 13.50
CA PRO A 99 -8.18 -0.86 14.31
C PRO A 99 -8.57 0.60 14.08
N ASP A 100 -7.61 1.45 13.69
CA ASP A 100 -7.80 2.88 13.44
C ASP A 100 -8.38 3.19 12.05
N VAL A 101 -8.46 2.20 11.15
CA VAL A 101 -8.83 2.44 9.74
C VAL A 101 -10.29 2.80 9.58
N ALA A 102 -11.21 1.97 10.05
CA ALA A 102 -12.64 2.20 9.82
C ALA A 102 -13.11 3.56 10.37
N PRO A 103 -12.77 3.95 11.63
CA PRO A 103 -13.18 5.27 12.16
C PRO A 103 -12.52 6.44 11.43
N ALA A 104 -11.26 6.29 10.97
CA ALA A 104 -10.59 7.35 10.23
C ALA A 104 -11.19 7.56 8.83
N LEU A 105 -11.49 6.47 8.11
CA LEU A 105 -12.16 6.55 6.80
C LEU A 105 -13.52 7.24 6.90
N GLU A 106 -14.32 6.90 7.91
CA GLU A 106 -15.62 7.54 8.15
C GLU A 106 -15.44 9.05 8.41
N ARG A 107 -14.48 9.43 9.25
CA ARG A 107 -14.17 10.83 9.54
C ARG A 107 -13.75 11.62 8.30
N LEU A 108 -12.91 11.02 7.43
CA LEU A 108 -12.49 11.63 6.17
C LEU A 108 -13.65 11.80 5.19
N LYS A 109 -14.54 10.80 5.08
CA LYS A 109 -15.78 10.92 4.28
C LYS A 109 -16.68 12.05 4.77
N GLN A 110 -16.90 12.16 6.09
CA GLN A 110 -17.69 13.21 6.69
C GLN A 110 -17.10 14.61 6.45
N ALA A 111 -15.77 14.71 6.37
CA ALA A 111 -15.08 15.94 5.98
C ALA A 111 -15.14 16.23 4.47
N GLY A 112 -15.77 15.35 3.67
CA GLY A 112 -16.03 15.55 2.25
C GLY A 112 -14.88 15.18 1.33
N PHE A 113 -13.92 14.33 1.78
CA PHE A 113 -12.91 13.74 0.89
C PHE A 113 -13.52 12.62 0.05
N ARG A 114 -13.09 12.52 -1.22
CA ARG A 114 -13.27 11.34 -2.04
C ARG A 114 -12.17 10.32 -1.68
N LEU A 115 -12.56 9.09 -1.35
CA LEU A 115 -11.62 8.05 -0.92
C LEU A 115 -11.57 6.96 -1.99
N VAL A 116 -10.36 6.62 -2.45
CA VAL A 116 -10.12 5.53 -3.38
C VAL A 116 -8.92 4.71 -2.94
N THR A 117 -8.77 3.49 -3.45
CA THR A 117 -7.58 2.68 -3.20
C THR A 117 -6.75 2.51 -4.46
N LEU A 118 -5.41 2.37 -4.31
CA LEU A 118 -4.49 1.96 -5.36
C LEU A 118 -3.55 0.89 -4.81
N THR A 119 -3.70 -0.34 -5.29
CA THR A 119 -2.93 -1.51 -4.81
C THR A 119 -2.07 -2.13 -5.90
N ASN A 120 -0.91 -2.69 -5.50
CA ASN A 120 -0.09 -3.56 -6.35
C ASN A 120 -0.74 -4.95 -6.56
N SER A 121 -1.71 -5.34 -5.71
CA SER A 121 -2.42 -6.60 -5.84
C SER A 121 -3.34 -6.61 -7.08
N PRO A 122 -3.54 -7.77 -7.74
CA PRO A 122 -4.41 -7.87 -8.89
C PRO A 122 -5.88 -7.62 -8.50
N ALA A 123 -6.66 -7.10 -9.44
CA ALA A 123 -8.11 -7.04 -9.33
C ALA A 123 -8.74 -8.43 -9.56
N GLY A 124 -10.02 -8.59 -9.20
CA GLY A 124 -10.84 -9.74 -9.61
C GLY A 124 -11.05 -10.81 -8.53
N ALA A 125 -10.47 -10.68 -7.33
CA ALA A 125 -10.90 -11.53 -6.20
C ALA A 125 -12.33 -11.17 -5.78
N SER A 126 -13.13 -12.17 -5.43
CA SER A 126 -14.48 -11.97 -4.85
C SER A 126 -14.75 -13.05 -3.78
N PRO A 127 -15.00 -12.66 -2.51
CA PRO A 127 -14.85 -11.29 -2.02
C PRO A 127 -13.39 -10.80 -2.01
N THR A 128 -13.21 -9.48 -2.18
CA THR A 128 -11.90 -8.82 -2.09
C THR A 128 -11.38 -8.82 -0.64
N PRO A 129 -10.06 -8.64 -0.40
CA PRO A 129 -9.55 -8.46 0.97
C PRO A 129 -10.19 -7.28 1.71
N LEU A 130 -10.53 -6.18 1.02
CA LEU A 130 -11.20 -5.02 1.63
C LEU A 130 -12.65 -5.32 2.03
N GLU A 131 -13.39 -6.12 1.22
CA GLU A 131 -14.73 -6.60 1.58
C GLU A 131 -14.68 -7.52 2.79
N LYS A 132 -13.73 -8.47 2.83
CA LYS A 132 -13.53 -9.35 3.99
C LYS A 132 -13.16 -8.59 5.26
N ALA A 133 -12.37 -7.53 5.12
CA ALA A 133 -12.01 -6.64 6.22
C ALA A 133 -13.14 -5.65 6.62
N GLY A 134 -14.25 -5.61 5.87
CA GLY A 134 -15.42 -4.77 6.18
C GLY A 134 -15.23 -3.27 5.94
N ILE A 135 -14.27 -2.88 5.10
CA ILE A 135 -13.95 -1.47 4.84
C ILE A 135 -14.13 -1.04 3.37
N SER A 136 -14.54 -1.95 2.49
CA SER A 136 -14.69 -1.67 1.05
C SER A 136 -15.66 -0.53 0.75
N GLU A 137 -16.80 -0.47 1.46
CA GLU A 137 -17.85 0.53 1.26
C GLU A 137 -17.42 1.97 1.63
N ALA A 138 -16.26 2.13 2.27
CA ALA A 138 -15.71 3.44 2.53
C ALA A 138 -15.16 4.14 1.28
N PHE A 139 -14.83 3.36 0.25
CA PHE A 139 -14.16 3.85 -0.95
C PHE A 139 -15.12 3.98 -2.13
N GLU A 140 -14.94 5.05 -2.90
CA GLU A 140 -15.69 5.32 -4.13
C GLU A 140 -15.29 4.34 -5.25
N GLN A 141 -13.98 4.01 -5.32
CA GLN A 141 -13.42 3.14 -6.34
C GLN A 141 -12.15 2.43 -5.87
N HIS A 142 -11.91 1.24 -6.42
CA HIS A 142 -10.73 0.43 -6.16
C HIS A 142 -9.88 0.30 -7.42
N PHE A 143 -8.63 0.80 -7.36
CA PHE A 143 -7.68 0.71 -8.46
C PHE A 143 -6.63 -0.35 -8.20
N SER A 144 -6.27 -1.08 -9.25
CA SER A 144 -5.15 -2.01 -9.27
C SER A 144 -4.16 -1.60 -10.35
N VAL A 145 -2.88 -1.72 -10.04
CA VAL A 145 -1.79 -1.50 -11.02
C VAL A 145 -1.83 -2.46 -12.21
N GLY A 146 -2.61 -3.55 -12.12
CA GLY A 146 -2.85 -4.46 -13.24
C GLY A 146 -3.46 -3.79 -14.46
N ALA A 147 -4.15 -2.65 -14.29
CA ALA A 147 -4.70 -1.87 -15.40
C ALA A 147 -3.62 -1.25 -16.30
N VAL A 148 -2.43 -0.99 -15.77
CA VAL A 148 -1.29 -0.38 -16.50
C VAL A 148 -0.09 -1.31 -16.61
N GLU A 149 -0.16 -2.51 -16.01
CA GLU A 149 0.90 -3.52 -15.97
C GLU A 149 2.26 -2.97 -15.51
N GLN A 150 2.23 -2.01 -14.59
CA GLN A 150 3.40 -1.43 -13.94
C GLN A 150 3.11 -1.30 -12.45
N PHE A 151 4.08 -1.66 -11.61
CA PHE A 151 3.94 -1.54 -10.16
C PHE A 151 4.25 -0.12 -9.67
N LYS A 152 3.61 0.28 -8.58
CA LYS A 152 4.07 1.46 -7.83
C LYS A 152 5.55 1.28 -7.46
N PRO A 153 6.38 2.33 -7.52
CA PRO A 153 6.05 3.74 -7.69
C PRO A 153 6.11 4.28 -9.14
N ALA A 154 5.81 3.48 -10.16
CA ALA A 154 5.80 3.98 -11.54
C ALA A 154 4.75 5.09 -11.73
N PRO A 155 5.09 6.24 -12.33
CA PRO A 155 4.18 7.38 -12.50
C PRO A 155 2.86 7.03 -13.18
N ALA A 156 2.89 6.09 -14.13
CA ALA A 156 1.69 5.64 -14.85
C ALA A 156 0.58 5.11 -13.92
N THR A 157 0.93 4.56 -12.76
CA THR A 157 -0.06 4.04 -11.79
C THR A 157 -0.88 5.16 -11.17
N TYR A 158 -0.25 6.27 -10.81
CA TYR A 158 -0.91 7.45 -10.22
C TYR A 158 -1.65 8.26 -11.29
N GLN A 159 -1.05 8.41 -12.48
CA GLN A 159 -1.68 9.07 -13.63
C GLN A 159 -2.98 8.35 -14.03
N HIS A 160 -2.97 7.02 -14.07
CA HIS A 160 -4.17 6.24 -14.35
C HIS A 160 -5.32 6.56 -13.38
N VAL A 161 -5.04 6.67 -12.06
CA VAL A 161 -6.06 7.05 -11.08
C VAL A 161 -6.61 8.44 -11.36
N ALA A 162 -5.75 9.42 -11.64
CA ALA A 162 -6.14 10.80 -11.94
C ALA A 162 -7.03 10.87 -13.20
N GLU A 163 -6.67 10.13 -14.26
CA GLU A 163 -7.43 10.04 -15.51
C GLU A 163 -8.81 9.41 -15.28
N GLN A 164 -8.88 8.30 -14.54
CA GLN A 164 -10.17 7.61 -14.29
C GLN A 164 -11.12 8.43 -13.41
N LEU A 165 -10.59 9.26 -12.51
CA LEU A 165 -11.38 10.13 -11.64
C LEU A 165 -11.65 11.50 -12.26
N GLU A 166 -11.05 11.80 -13.42
CA GLU A 166 -11.11 13.11 -14.10
C GLU A 166 -10.65 14.26 -13.21
N VAL A 167 -9.56 14.04 -12.44
CA VAL A 167 -8.96 15.04 -11.54
C VAL A 167 -7.50 15.28 -11.88
N LYS A 168 -6.93 16.38 -11.36
CA LYS A 168 -5.50 16.65 -11.50
C LYS A 168 -4.71 15.90 -10.41
N LEU A 169 -3.47 15.53 -10.72
CA LEU A 169 -2.57 14.91 -9.73
C LEU A 169 -2.37 15.80 -8.49
N ASP A 170 -2.29 17.12 -8.65
CA ASP A 170 -2.11 18.06 -7.54
C ASP A 170 -3.37 18.26 -6.65
N ASP A 171 -4.51 17.69 -7.05
CA ASP A 171 -5.73 17.60 -6.21
C ASP A 171 -5.81 16.28 -5.42
N MET A 172 -4.79 15.42 -5.51
CA MET A 172 -4.73 14.10 -4.92
C MET A 172 -3.61 14.00 -3.87
N CYS A 173 -3.83 13.18 -2.84
CA CYS A 173 -2.82 12.81 -1.85
C CYS A 173 -2.74 11.29 -1.72
N MET A 174 -1.53 10.72 -1.86
CA MET A 174 -1.26 9.31 -1.61
C MET A 174 -1.07 9.08 -0.12
N VAL A 175 -1.88 8.22 0.47
CA VAL A 175 -1.80 7.79 1.87
C VAL A 175 -1.22 6.38 1.90
N ALA A 176 -0.01 6.23 2.42
CA ALA A 176 0.71 4.96 2.47
C ALA A 176 1.60 4.84 3.71
N CYS A 177 1.86 3.64 4.18
CA CYS A 177 2.91 3.39 5.17
C CYS A 177 4.28 3.23 4.51
N HIS A 178 4.34 3.02 3.22
CA HIS A 178 5.57 2.82 2.47
C HIS A 178 6.10 4.15 1.92
N VAL A 179 7.28 4.57 2.39
CA VAL A 179 7.89 5.83 1.92
C VAL A 179 8.19 5.83 0.41
N TRP A 180 8.49 4.67 -0.19
CA TRP A 180 8.69 4.58 -1.64
C TRP A 180 7.41 4.93 -2.43
N ASP A 181 6.22 4.66 -1.88
CA ASP A 181 4.94 4.98 -2.51
C ASP A 181 4.65 6.49 -2.46
N THR A 182 4.90 7.13 -1.30
CA THR A 182 4.80 8.59 -1.20
C THR A 182 5.81 9.30 -2.09
N ILE A 183 7.06 8.80 -2.21
CA ILE A 183 8.07 9.33 -3.13
C ILE A 183 7.56 9.27 -4.58
N GLY A 184 7.01 8.12 -5.00
CA GLY A 184 6.49 7.97 -6.36
C GLY A 184 5.31 8.88 -6.66
N ALA A 185 4.38 9.01 -5.71
CA ALA A 185 3.24 9.90 -5.82
C ALA A 185 3.67 11.37 -5.92
N GLN A 186 4.59 11.82 -5.06
CA GLN A 186 5.13 13.19 -5.09
C GLN A 186 5.90 13.46 -6.39
N ALA A 187 6.66 12.49 -6.90
CA ALA A 187 7.35 12.61 -8.18
C ALA A 187 6.36 12.70 -9.36
N ALA A 188 5.18 12.11 -9.25
CA ALA A 188 4.10 12.24 -10.24
C ALA A 188 3.33 13.57 -10.14
N GLY A 189 3.48 14.33 -9.05
CA GLY A 189 2.80 15.61 -8.82
C GLY A 189 1.66 15.59 -7.80
N MET A 190 1.49 14.48 -7.07
CA MET A 190 0.56 14.37 -5.95
C MET A 190 1.20 14.87 -4.65
N GLN A 191 0.41 15.00 -3.59
CA GLN A 191 0.92 15.03 -2.22
C GLN A 191 1.17 13.62 -1.71
N GLY A 192 2.05 13.50 -0.70
CA GLY A 192 2.35 12.26 0.00
C GLY A 192 2.04 12.37 1.49
N ALA A 193 1.26 11.45 2.03
CA ALA A 193 0.95 11.31 3.44
C ALA A 193 1.46 9.95 3.94
N LEU A 194 2.42 9.97 4.85
CA LEU A 194 3.07 8.77 5.38
C LEU A 194 2.46 8.37 6.73
N LEU A 195 2.03 7.11 6.82
CA LEU A 195 1.72 6.45 8.09
C LEU A 195 2.94 5.67 8.55
N THR A 196 3.48 6.00 9.72
CA THR A 196 4.61 5.28 10.30
C THR A 196 4.14 4.03 11.05
N ARG A 197 3.44 3.12 10.33
CA ARG A 197 3.11 1.79 10.83
C ARG A 197 4.38 1.08 11.32
N PRO A 198 4.31 0.08 12.21
CA PRO A 198 5.49 -0.64 12.68
C PRO A 198 6.43 -1.03 11.53
N HIS A 199 7.73 -0.79 11.70
CA HIS A 199 8.79 -1.03 10.70
C HIS A 199 8.81 -0.07 9.49
N ASN A 200 8.00 0.99 9.48
CA ASN A 200 7.99 2.01 8.44
C ASN A 200 8.38 3.38 9.01
N ALA A 201 9.19 4.13 8.28
CA ALA A 201 9.70 5.42 8.69
C ALA A 201 9.99 6.33 7.49
N VAL A 202 10.17 7.62 7.76
CA VAL A 202 10.66 8.60 6.76
C VAL A 202 12.09 8.22 6.34
N LEU A 203 12.40 8.39 5.05
CA LEU A 203 13.76 8.22 4.51
C LEU A 203 14.49 9.58 4.51
N PRO A 204 15.39 9.85 5.47
CA PRO A 204 16.09 11.13 5.55
C PRO A 204 17.33 11.13 4.63
N ALA A 205 17.14 11.36 3.34
CA ALA A 205 18.24 11.45 2.39
C ALA A 205 18.14 12.72 1.54
N SER A 206 19.28 13.25 1.10
CA SER A 206 19.33 14.45 0.24
C SER A 206 18.61 14.17 -1.08
N ASN A 207 17.83 15.13 -1.56
CA ASN A 207 17.03 15.04 -2.80
C ASN A 207 15.93 13.97 -2.81
N VAL A 208 15.61 13.38 -1.65
CA VAL A 208 14.41 12.57 -1.48
C VAL A 208 13.30 13.48 -0.97
N PRO A 209 12.11 13.49 -1.62
CA PRO A 209 11.00 14.31 -1.14
C PRO A 209 10.57 13.83 0.26
N THR A 210 10.37 14.80 1.15
CA THR A 210 9.77 14.52 2.46
C THR A 210 8.25 14.43 2.28
N PRO A 211 7.56 13.47 2.90
CA PRO A 211 6.10 13.44 2.86
C PRO A 211 5.49 14.75 3.39
N ASP A 212 4.40 15.21 2.76
CA ASP A 212 3.71 16.46 3.15
C ASP A 212 3.01 16.33 4.51
N HIS A 213 2.59 15.12 4.85
CA HIS A 213 2.00 14.76 6.13
C HIS A 213 2.64 13.48 6.67
N VAL A 214 2.87 13.44 7.99
CA VAL A 214 3.40 12.24 8.69
C VAL A 214 2.60 12.05 9.98
N ALA A 215 2.15 10.83 10.25
CA ALA A 215 1.53 10.44 11.50
C ALA A 215 1.76 8.93 11.77
N ASP A 216 1.63 8.51 13.02
CA ASP A 216 1.74 7.11 13.44
C ASP A 216 0.41 6.34 13.34
N GLU A 217 -0.72 7.06 13.41
CA GLU A 217 -2.07 6.51 13.29
C GLU A 217 -2.88 7.23 12.21
N LEU A 218 -3.79 6.50 11.55
CA LEU A 218 -4.63 7.06 10.49
C LEU A 218 -5.60 8.12 11.02
N MET A 219 -6.06 8.01 12.28
CA MET A 219 -6.89 9.04 12.90
C MET A 219 -6.15 10.38 13.02
N THR A 220 -4.91 10.37 13.48
CA THR A 220 -4.06 11.55 13.58
C THR A 220 -3.79 12.15 12.19
N LEU A 221 -3.52 11.29 11.21
CA LEU A 221 -3.33 11.72 9.82
C LEU A 221 -4.60 12.36 9.24
N ALA A 222 -5.77 11.77 9.54
CA ALA A 222 -7.06 12.33 9.12
C ALA A 222 -7.27 13.75 9.67
N ASP A 223 -6.93 13.98 10.94
CA ASP A 223 -7.02 15.32 11.54
C ASP A 223 -6.09 16.33 10.85
N HIS A 224 -4.87 15.94 10.50
CA HIS A 224 -3.94 16.78 9.75
C HIS A 224 -4.49 17.16 8.36
N LEU A 225 -5.01 16.18 7.63
CA LEU A 225 -5.58 16.38 6.29
C LEU A 225 -6.83 17.28 6.33
N ILE A 226 -7.70 17.08 7.31
CA ILE A 226 -8.90 17.90 7.51
C ILE A 226 -8.52 19.35 7.85
N ALA A 227 -7.54 19.54 8.75
CA ALA A 227 -7.06 20.87 9.11
C ALA A 227 -6.49 21.64 7.89
N THR A 228 -5.73 20.94 7.03
CA THR A 228 -5.16 21.55 5.82
C THR A 228 -6.24 21.94 4.79
N ARG A 229 -7.36 21.20 4.73
CA ARG A 229 -8.46 21.49 3.81
C ARG A 229 -9.21 22.77 4.16
N HIS A 230 -9.21 23.15 5.42
CA HIS A 230 -9.92 24.33 5.95
C HIS A 230 -9.00 25.56 6.14
N ALA A 231 -7.71 25.44 5.87
CA ALA A 231 -6.74 26.52 5.97
C ALA A 231 -6.64 27.34 4.68
#